data_fdceed260ea87f2b2b75121989ef1e3b
#
_entry.id   fdceed260ea87f2b2b75121989ef1e3b
#
_cell.length_a   1.000
_cell.length_b   1.000
_cell.length_c   1.000
_cell.angle_alpha   90.00
_cell.angle_beta   90.00
_cell.angle_gamma   90.00
#
_symmetry.space_group_name_H-M   'P 1'
#
loop_
_entity.id
_entity.type
_entity.pdbx_description
1 polymer ?
#
loop_
_entity_poly.entity_id
_entity_poly.type
_entity_poly.pdbx_seq_one_letter_code
_entity_poly.pdbx_strand_id
1 'polypeptide(L)'
;VNRFMALERPESIPFARAVALTWATIIYIGMVVLGWSARVLMPELGDGESALLAVAAELLPAVLGGLIAGGVLAAIMSTSDSQLLVAGSAVSHDLRGGNFSLAADRAVIIVIGIAAVLLALFFPATIFDRVLFAWQGLGNAFGPLLLVMLFAGPVRPGYRLGAMATGFGLTVVLSLLPSAPGDAAERLIPFALALAIAWAGRPGRA
;
A
#
# COMPACT_ATOMS: atom_id res chain seq x y z
N VAL A 1 -8.02 -8.09 -0.92
CA VAL A 1 -9.01 -8.80 -1.76
C VAL A 1 -8.65 -10.28 -1.86
N ASN A 2 -7.45 -10.66 -2.29
CA ASN A 2 -7.06 -12.07 -2.50
C ASN A 2 -7.28 -12.97 -1.28
N ARG A 3 -7.05 -12.47 -0.06
CA ARG A 3 -7.28 -13.24 1.18
C ARG A 3 -8.76 -13.53 1.44
N PHE A 4 -9.67 -12.63 1.03
CA PHE A 4 -11.12 -12.88 1.11
C PHE A 4 -11.60 -13.85 0.03
N MET A 5 -10.94 -13.86 -1.13
CA MET A 5 -11.23 -14.82 -2.20
C MET A 5 -10.78 -16.25 -1.85
N ALA A 6 -9.90 -16.41 -0.87
CA ALA A 6 -9.44 -17.70 -0.37
C ALA A 6 -10.37 -18.32 0.69
N LEU A 7 -11.47 -17.65 1.07
CA LEU A 7 -12.47 -18.21 1.98
C LEU A 7 -13.28 -19.30 1.27
N GLU A 8 -13.42 -20.44 1.92
CA GLU A 8 -14.13 -21.59 1.36
C GLU A 8 -15.63 -21.33 1.17
N ARG A 9 -16.22 -20.49 2.04
CA ARG A 9 -17.66 -20.20 2.03
C ARG A 9 -17.94 -18.71 2.13
N PRO A 10 -18.80 -18.14 1.25
CA PRO A 10 -19.19 -16.72 1.31
C PRO A 10 -19.83 -16.32 2.64
N GLU A 11 -20.54 -17.26 3.28
CA GLU A 11 -21.21 -17.01 4.58
C GLU A 11 -20.22 -16.70 5.72
N SER A 12 -18.94 -17.09 5.55
CA SER A 12 -17.88 -16.81 6.53
C SER A 12 -17.32 -15.40 6.41
N ILE A 13 -17.65 -14.64 5.36
CA ILE A 13 -17.13 -13.28 5.13
C ILE A 13 -17.45 -12.32 6.30
N PRO A 14 -18.68 -12.26 6.86
CA PRO A 14 -18.97 -11.37 7.99
C PRO A 14 -18.11 -11.69 9.22
N PHE A 15 -17.93 -12.97 9.53
CA PHE A 15 -17.10 -13.41 10.65
C PHE A 15 -15.62 -13.07 10.41
N ALA A 16 -15.08 -13.41 9.24
CA ALA A 16 -13.69 -13.08 8.88
C ALA A 16 -13.44 -11.56 8.92
N ARG A 17 -14.41 -10.75 8.46
CA ARG A 17 -14.35 -9.30 8.56
C ARG A 17 -14.33 -8.82 10.00
N ALA A 18 -15.21 -9.36 10.87
CA ALA A 18 -15.25 -8.99 12.27
C ALA A 18 -13.91 -9.30 12.98
N VAL A 19 -13.36 -10.49 12.75
CA VAL A 19 -12.04 -10.88 13.29
C VAL A 19 -10.94 -9.93 12.79
N ALA A 20 -10.89 -9.66 11.49
CA ALA A 20 -9.88 -8.78 10.90
C ALA A 20 -9.97 -7.34 11.44
N LEU A 21 -11.19 -6.78 11.54
CA LEU A 21 -11.40 -5.43 12.05
C LEU A 21 -11.08 -5.34 13.55
N THR A 22 -11.49 -6.31 14.35
CA THR A 22 -11.17 -6.35 15.78
C THR A 22 -9.65 -6.42 16.00
N TRP A 23 -8.97 -7.30 15.28
CA TRP A 23 -7.52 -7.42 15.34
C TRP A 23 -6.82 -6.12 14.94
N ALA A 24 -7.21 -5.54 13.80
CA ALA A 24 -6.66 -4.27 13.33
C ALA A 24 -6.87 -3.14 14.36
N THR A 25 -8.07 -3.05 14.95
CA THR A 25 -8.38 -2.04 15.97
C THR A 25 -7.49 -2.18 17.19
N ILE A 26 -7.28 -3.40 17.70
CA ILE A 26 -6.39 -3.65 18.83
C ILE A 26 -4.97 -3.20 18.52
N ILE A 27 -4.44 -3.55 17.33
CA ILE A 27 -3.09 -3.16 16.92
C ILE A 27 -2.99 -1.63 16.79
N TYR A 28 -3.92 -0.96 16.11
CA TYR A 28 -3.87 0.49 15.94
C TYR A 28 -3.96 1.25 17.27
N ILE A 29 -4.86 0.86 18.17
CA ILE A 29 -4.95 1.46 19.50
C ILE A 29 -3.64 1.22 20.28
N GLY A 30 -3.12 0.00 20.25
CA GLY A 30 -1.85 -0.35 20.90
C GLY A 30 -0.69 0.50 20.39
N MET A 31 -0.58 0.70 19.07
CA MET A 31 0.47 1.53 18.47
C MET A 31 0.33 3.03 18.81
N VAL A 32 -0.89 3.56 18.89
CA VAL A 32 -1.13 4.95 19.34
C VAL A 32 -0.69 5.13 20.78
N VAL A 33 -1.09 4.21 21.68
CA VAL A 33 -0.71 4.23 23.09
C VAL A 33 0.81 4.12 23.24
N LEU A 34 1.44 3.22 22.47
CA LEU A 34 2.89 3.06 22.46
C LEU A 34 3.59 4.36 22.01
N GLY A 35 3.11 4.99 20.92
CA GLY A 35 3.68 6.25 20.43
C GLY A 35 3.59 7.39 21.47
N TRP A 36 2.47 7.53 22.17
CA TRP A 36 2.33 8.49 23.26
C TRP A 36 3.23 8.17 24.43
N SER A 37 3.31 6.90 24.82
CA SER A 37 4.19 6.46 25.90
C SER A 37 5.66 6.70 25.54
N ALA A 38 6.08 6.36 24.34
CA ALA A 38 7.43 6.61 23.85
C ALA A 38 7.78 8.10 23.87
N ARG A 39 6.86 8.97 23.48
CA ARG A 39 7.06 10.43 23.51
C ARG A 39 7.31 10.99 24.90
N VAL A 40 6.67 10.38 25.91
CA VAL A 40 6.83 10.79 27.33
C VAL A 40 8.10 10.19 27.94
N LEU A 41 8.36 8.92 27.68
CA LEU A 41 9.45 8.16 28.31
C LEU A 41 10.81 8.44 27.65
N MET A 42 10.80 8.75 26.35
CA MET A 42 12.01 8.96 25.54
C MET A 42 11.88 10.23 24.69
N PRO A 43 11.86 11.42 25.33
CA PRO A 43 11.63 12.70 24.63
C PRO A 43 12.74 13.03 23.61
N GLU A 44 13.96 12.50 23.83
CA GLU A 44 15.12 12.67 22.95
C GLU A 44 15.13 11.71 21.74
N LEU A 45 14.11 10.87 21.58
CA LEU A 45 14.03 9.95 20.42
C LEU A 45 13.82 10.77 19.14
N GLY A 46 14.88 10.90 18.35
CA GLY A 46 14.88 11.71 17.12
C GLY A 46 14.07 11.11 15.97
N ASP A 47 13.97 9.77 15.96
CA ASP A 47 13.24 9.03 14.93
C ASP A 47 12.03 8.30 15.52
N GLY A 48 10.83 8.81 15.21
CA GLY A 48 9.58 8.22 15.69
C GLY A 48 9.27 6.83 15.09
N GLU A 49 9.86 6.49 13.95
CA GLU A 49 9.65 5.17 13.31
C GLU A 49 10.39 4.05 14.05
N SER A 50 11.44 4.37 14.77
CA SER A 50 12.19 3.42 15.62
C SER A 50 11.57 3.21 17.01
N ALA A 51 10.51 3.95 17.37
CA ALA A 51 9.96 4.02 18.73
C ALA A 51 9.65 2.64 19.34
N LEU A 52 9.04 1.73 18.58
CA LEU A 52 8.71 0.39 19.07
C LEU A 52 9.97 -0.38 19.49
N LEU A 53 11.00 -0.37 18.64
CA LEU A 53 12.24 -1.11 18.89
C LEU A 53 13.07 -0.42 19.97
N ALA A 54 13.11 0.91 19.99
CA ALA A 54 13.81 1.69 21.00
C ALA A 54 13.21 1.47 22.41
N VAL A 55 11.88 1.58 22.54
CA VAL A 55 11.18 1.30 23.81
C VAL A 55 11.38 -0.14 24.25
N ALA A 56 11.33 -1.08 23.31
CA ALA A 56 11.56 -2.49 23.63
C ALA A 56 12.99 -2.74 24.12
N ALA A 57 13.99 -2.11 23.50
CA ALA A 57 15.39 -2.27 23.87
C ALA A 57 15.73 -1.63 25.24
N GLU A 58 15.13 -0.47 25.53
CA GLU A 58 15.44 0.31 26.74
C GLU A 58 14.66 -0.18 27.96
N LEU A 59 13.38 -0.48 27.81
CA LEU A 59 12.49 -0.75 28.96
C LEU A 59 12.27 -2.24 29.25
N LEU A 60 12.62 -3.13 28.34
CA LEU A 60 12.34 -4.54 28.50
C LEU A 60 13.63 -5.37 28.72
N PRO A 61 13.54 -6.50 29.44
CA PRO A 61 14.64 -7.46 29.47
C PRO A 61 15.03 -7.90 28.06
N ALA A 62 16.32 -8.14 27.83
CA ALA A 62 16.89 -8.47 26.50
C ALA A 62 16.13 -9.58 25.75
N VAL A 63 15.63 -10.59 26.47
CA VAL A 63 14.86 -11.69 25.87
C VAL A 63 13.54 -11.18 25.30
N LEU A 64 12.81 -10.32 26.00
CA LEU A 64 11.55 -9.75 25.53
C LEU A 64 11.77 -8.75 24.38
N GLY A 65 12.79 -7.90 24.47
CA GLY A 65 13.20 -7.01 23.40
C GLY A 65 13.55 -7.79 22.13
N GLY A 66 14.30 -8.89 22.25
CA GLY A 66 14.63 -9.78 21.15
C GLY A 66 13.40 -10.47 20.53
N LEU A 67 12.44 -10.90 21.34
CA LEU A 67 11.18 -11.46 20.85
C LEU A 67 10.35 -10.43 20.05
N ILE A 68 10.28 -9.19 20.53
CA ILE A 68 9.60 -8.11 19.80
C ILE A 68 10.30 -7.83 18.46
N ALA A 69 11.62 -7.68 18.46
CA ALA A 69 12.39 -7.48 17.24
C ALA A 69 12.20 -8.63 16.24
N GLY A 70 12.25 -9.88 16.73
CA GLY A 70 11.95 -11.07 15.92
C GLY A 70 10.54 -11.08 15.36
N GLY A 71 9.54 -10.68 16.16
CA GLY A 71 8.15 -10.55 15.74
C GLY A 71 7.95 -9.48 14.66
N VAL A 72 8.60 -8.33 14.80
CA VAL A 72 8.60 -7.26 13.79
C VAL A 72 9.22 -7.75 12.49
N LEU A 73 10.38 -8.40 12.55
CA LEU A 73 11.02 -8.96 11.35
C LEU A 73 10.15 -10.01 10.67
N ALA A 74 9.54 -10.91 11.44
CA ALA A 74 8.64 -11.93 10.91
C ALA A 74 7.42 -11.30 10.20
N ALA A 75 6.83 -10.24 10.77
CA ALA A 75 5.72 -9.51 10.16
C ALA A 75 6.13 -8.82 8.85
N ILE A 76 7.30 -8.18 8.82
CA ILE A 76 7.86 -7.55 7.63
C ILE A 76 8.09 -8.59 6.53
N MET A 77 8.75 -9.71 6.87
CA MET A 77 9.01 -10.79 5.91
C MET A 77 7.73 -11.39 5.33
N SER A 78 6.74 -11.69 6.17
CA SER A 78 5.45 -12.23 5.73
C SER A 78 4.70 -11.27 4.79
N THR A 79 4.77 -9.97 5.06
CA THR A 79 4.13 -8.96 4.22
C THR A 79 4.86 -8.79 2.90
N SER A 80 6.19 -8.69 2.94
CA SER A 80 7.03 -8.55 1.75
C SER A 80 6.91 -9.75 0.82
N ASP A 81 6.89 -10.97 1.36
CA ASP A 81 6.69 -12.20 0.58
C ASP A 81 5.36 -12.17 -0.17
N SER A 82 4.27 -11.85 0.53
CA SER A 82 2.94 -11.73 -0.09
C SER A 82 2.88 -10.66 -1.18
N GLN A 83 3.54 -9.52 -0.99
CA GLN A 83 3.58 -8.43 -1.97
C GLN A 83 4.40 -8.80 -3.20
N LEU A 84 5.57 -9.43 -3.01
CA LEU A 84 6.42 -9.89 -4.09
C LEU A 84 5.73 -10.96 -4.94
N LEU A 85 5.02 -11.90 -4.32
CA LEU A 85 4.24 -12.91 -5.04
C LEU A 85 3.12 -12.28 -5.88
N VAL A 86 2.37 -11.33 -5.32
CA VAL A 86 1.31 -10.62 -6.06
C VAL A 86 1.90 -9.80 -7.21
N ALA A 87 2.96 -9.05 -6.98
CA ALA A 87 3.62 -8.25 -8.01
C ALA A 87 4.24 -9.16 -9.10
N GLY A 88 4.88 -10.25 -8.71
CA GLY A 88 5.42 -11.25 -9.63
C GLY A 88 4.34 -11.88 -10.51
N SER A 89 3.22 -12.30 -9.91
CA SER A 89 2.12 -12.88 -10.66
C SER A 89 1.44 -11.88 -11.60
N ALA A 90 1.32 -10.62 -11.22
CA ALA A 90 0.79 -9.59 -12.10
C ALA A 90 1.67 -9.38 -13.34
N VAL A 91 2.99 -9.38 -13.19
CA VAL A 91 3.91 -9.26 -14.32
C VAL A 91 3.90 -10.50 -15.20
N SER A 92 3.95 -11.69 -14.60
CA SER A 92 4.05 -12.94 -15.38
C SER A 92 2.73 -13.34 -16.03
N HIS A 93 1.60 -13.15 -15.36
CA HIS A 93 0.28 -13.54 -15.88
C HIS A 93 -0.39 -12.46 -16.73
N ASP A 94 -0.40 -11.22 -16.22
CA ASP A 94 -1.20 -10.16 -16.86
C ASP A 94 -0.49 -9.55 -18.07
N LEU A 95 0.85 -9.45 -18.07
CA LEU A 95 1.59 -8.88 -19.20
C LEU A 95 1.88 -9.89 -20.32
N ARG A 96 1.99 -11.18 -20.03
CA ARG A 96 2.35 -12.20 -21.02
C ARG A 96 1.41 -13.41 -21.12
N GLY A 97 0.24 -13.35 -20.51
CA GLY A 97 -0.78 -14.39 -20.68
C GLY A 97 -0.43 -15.76 -20.06
N GLY A 98 0.38 -15.77 -19.01
CA GLY A 98 0.61 -16.99 -18.21
C GLY A 98 1.59 -18.02 -18.77
N ASN A 99 2.30 -17.73 -19.86
CA ASN A 99 3.25 -18.65 -20.53
C ASN A 99 4.68 -18.54 -20.02
N PHE A 100 4.88 -18.28 -18.71
CA PHE A 100 6.21 -18.27 -18.13
C PHE A 100 6.63 -19.63 -17.59
N SER A 101 7.92 -19.93 -17.73
CA SER A 101 8.54 -21.00 -16.98
C SER A 101 8.70 -20.60 -15.52
N LEU A 102 8.72 -21.55 -14.59
CA LEU A 102 8.97 -21.29 -13.16
C LEU A 102 10.25 -20.49 -12.91
N ALA A 103 11.28 -20.66 -13.75
CA ALA A 103 12.52 -19.90 -13.69
C ALA A 103 12.30 -18.42 -14.04
N ALA A 104 11.45 -18.13 -15.02
CA ALA A 104 11.13 -16.76 -15.41
C ALA A 104 10.30 -16.04 -14.32
N ASP A 105 9.34 -16.73 -13.70
CA ASP A 105 8.57 -16.18 -12.56
C ASP A 105 9.49 -15.83 -11.39
N ARG A 106 10.42 -16.70 -11.05
CA ARG A 106 11.43 -16.42 -10.01
C ARG A 106 12.32 -15.24 -10.38
N ALA A 107 12.75 -15.14 -11.64
CA ALA A 107 13.57 -14.02 -12.11
C ALA A 107 12.82 -12.69 -11.98
N VAL A 108 11.52 -12.65 -12.32
CA VAL A 108 10.66 -11.46 -12.15
C VAL A 108 10.59 -11.04 -10.68
N ILE A 109 10.36 -11.97 -9.77
CA ILE A 109 10.29 -11.69 -8.32
C ILE A 109 11.64 -11.15 -7.82
N ILE A 110 12.77 -11.73 -8.24
CA ILE A 110 14.11 -11.25 -7.88
C ILE A 110 14.35 -9.84 -8.40
N VAL A 111 14.00 -9.56 -9.64
CA VAL A 111 14.16 -8.22 -10.24
C VAL A 111 13.33 -7.18 -9.49
N ILE A 112 12.06 -7.49 -9.17
CA ILE A 112 11.21 -6.60 -8.39
C ILE A 112 11.80 -6.39 -6.99
N GLY A 113 12.28 -7.44 -6.33
CA GLY A 113 12.91 -7.34 -5.02
C GLY A 113 14.16 -6.47 -5.03
N ILE A 114 15.04 -6.67 -6.01
CA ILE A 114 16.24 -5.83 -6.18
C ILE A 114 15.85 -4.37 -6.44
N ALA A 115 14.88 -4.12 -7.32
CA ALA A 115 14.40 -2.77 -7.60
C ALA A 115 13.86 -2.09 -6.33
N ALA A 116 13.09 -2.82 -5.51
CA ALA A 116 12.57 -2.31 -4.24
C ALA A 116 13.70 -1.94 -3.26
N VAL A 117 14.73 -2.78 -3.16
CA VAL A 117 15.92 -2.50 -2.32
C VAL A 117 16.68 -1.27 -2.83
N LEU A 118 16.90 -1.17 -4.14
CA LEU A 118 17.59 -0.02 -4.74
C LEU A 118 16.79 1.27 -4.51
N LEU A 119 15.48 1.25 -4.70
CA LEU A 119 14.61 2.39 -4.39
C LEU A 119 14.69 2.75 -2.90
N ALA A 120 14.76 1.77 -2.01
CA ALA A 120 14.91 2.03 -0.58
C ALA A 120 16.23 2.69 -0.22
N LEU A 121 17.32 2.35 -0.90
CA LEU A 121 18.66 2.87 -0.63
C LEU A 121 18.90 4.24 -1.26
N PHE A 122 18.44 4.46 -2.50
CA PHE A 122 18.75 5.67 -3.25
C PHE A 122 17.74 6.82 -3.06
N PHE A 123 16.53 6.51 -2.57
CA PHE A 123 15.51 7.52 -2.30
C PHE A 123 15.15 7.52 -0.81
N PRO A 124 15.98 8.16 0.04
CA PRO A 124 15.72 8.20 1.48
C PRO A 124 14.42 8.96 1.75
N ALA A 125 13.47 8.28 2.34
CA ALA A 125 12.22 8.83 2.81
C ALA A 125 11.76 8.02 4.03
N THR A 126 10.93 8.61 4.88
CA THR A 126 10.36 7.88 5.99
C THR A 126 9.47 6.74 5.51
N ILE A 127 9.28 5.70 6.30
CA ILE A 127 8.37 4.60 5.98
C ILE A 127 6.96 5.15 5.80
N PHE A 128 6.57 6.11 6.65
CA PHE A 128 5.27 6.76 6.58
C PHE A 128 5.05 7.48 5.24
N ASP A 129 6.01 8.27 4.77
CA ASP A 129 5.90 8.96 3.48
C ASP A 129 5.78 7.99 2.30
N ARG A 130 6.53 6.88 2.33
CA ARG A 130 6.45 5.83 1.30
C ARG A 130 5.09 5.15 1.28
N VAL A 131 4.53 4.85 2.45
CA VAL A 131 3.20 4.26 2.57
C VAL A 131 2.13 5.23 2.07
N LEU A 132 2.21 6.50 2.45
CA LEU A 132 1.30 7.54 1.95
C LEU A 132 1.38 7.68 0.44
N PHE A 133 2.58 7.74 -0.14
CA PHE A 133 2.76 7.79 -1.59
C PHE A 133 2.12 6.59 -2.29
N ALA A 134 2.35 5.37 -1.79
CA ALA A 134 1.76 4.16 -2.34
C ALA A 134 0.22 4.18 -2.28
N TRP A 135 -0.35 4.62 -1.16
CA TRP A 135 -1.79 4.74 -1.00
C TRP A 135 -2.39 5.82 -1.91
N GLN A 136 -1.71 6.96 -2.04
CA GLN A 136 -2.11 8.02 -2.97
C GLN A 136 -2.08 7.53 -4.42
N GLY A 137 -0.99 6.90 -4.83
CA GLY A 137 -0.84 6.38 -6.19
C GLY A 137 -1.93 5.37 -6.55
N LEU A 138 -2.16 4.38 -5.69
CA LEU A 138 -3.23 3.39 -5.88
C LEU A 138 -4.63 4.02 -5.74
N GLY A 139 -4.83 4.88 -4.76
CA GLY A 139 -6.10 5.57 -4.53
C GLY A 139 -6.50 6.44 -5.72
N ASN A 140 -5.56 7.21 -6.28
CA ASN A 140 -5.78 8.08 -7.42
C ASN A 140 -5.94 7.31 -8.75
N ALA A 141 -5.28 6.15 -8.88
CA ALA A 141 -5.42 5.29 -10.04
C ALA A 141 -6.79 4.58 -10.10
N PHE A 142 -7.19 3.97 -9.00
CA PHE A 142 -8.35 3.07 -8.98
C PHE A 142 -9.60 3.70 -8.36
N GLY A 143 -9.45 4.58 -7.37
CA GLY A 143 -10.57 5.19 -6.65
C GLY A 143 -11.58 5.90 -7.53
N PRO A 144 -11.16 6.85 -8.39
CA PRO A 144 -12.06 7.55 -9.30
C PRO A 144 -12.81 6.62 -10.25
N LEU A 145 -12.10 5.65 -10.81
CA LEU A 145 -12.68 4.67 -11.73
C LEU A 145 -13.71 3.79 -11.02
N LEU A 146 -13.41 3.29 -9.84
CA LEU A 146 -14.32 2.48 -9.04
C LEU A 146 -15.58 3.26 -8.65
N LEU A 147 -15.42 4.52 -8.21
CA LEU A 147 -16.56 5.37 -7.90
C LEU A 147 -17.50 5.55 -9.10
N VAL A 148 -16.94 5.86 -10.28
CA VAL A 148 -17.77 6.02 -11.49
C VAL A 148 -18.44 4.70 -11.87
N MET A 149 -17.73 3.58 -11.81
CA MET A 149 -18.30 2.27 -12.16
C MET A 149 -19.39 1.82 -11.18
N LEU A 150 -19.25 2.12 -9.90
CA LEU A 150 -20.24 1.74 -8.88
C LEU A 150 -21.50 2.61 -8.92
N PHE A 151 -21.34 3.91 -9.10
CA PHE A 151 -22.47 4.85 -8.97
C PHE A 151 -23.04 5.33 -10.31
N ALA A 152 -22.24 5.29 -11.38
CA ALA A 152 -22.63 5.86 -12.66
C ALA A 152 -22.61 4.85 -13.82
N GLY A 153 -22.17 3.61 -13.59
CA GLY A 153 -22.20 2.52 -14.56
C GLY A 153 -20.86 2.31 -15.30
N PRO A 154 -20.85 1.45 -16.32
CA PRO A 154 -19.64 1.02 -17.00
C PRO A 154 -18.92 2.18 -17.68
N VAL A 155 -17.59 2.11 -17.77
CA VAL A 155 -16.71 3.08 -18.43
C VAL A 155 -16.06 2.41 -19.64
N ARG A 156 -15.91 3.10 -20.76
CA ARG A 156 -15.24 2.59 -21.98
C ARG A 156 -13.78 2.21 -21.70
N PRO A 157 -13.23 1.13 -22.30
CA PRO A 157 -11.89 0.63 -21.98
C PRO A 157 -10.76 1.66 -22.09
N GLY A 158 -10.75 2.49 -23.14
CA GLY A 158 -9.73 3.54 -23.31
C GLY A 158 -9.76 4.59 -22.19
N TYR A 159 -10.94 4.97 -21.72
CA TYR A 159 -11.09 5.91 -20.61
C TYR A 159 -10.72 5.29 -19.26
N ARG A 160 -10.89 3.97 -19.08
CA ARG A 160 -10.41 3.26 -17.87
C ARG A 160 -8.90 3.37 -17.75
N LEU A 161 -8.19 3.02 -18.84
CA LEU A 161 -6.73 3.13 -18.89
C LEU A 161 -6.26 4.59 -18.75
N GLY A 162 -6.94 5.51 -19.41
CA GLY A 162 -6.63 6.94 -19.31
C GLY A 162 -6.80 7.49 -17.90
N ALA A 163 -7.88 7.14 -17.21
CA ALA A 163 -8.10 7.55 -15.82
C ALA A 163 -7.04 6.98 -14.88
N MET A 164 -6.74 5.69 -15.00
CA MET A 164 -5.73 5.03 -14.16
C MET A 164 -4.33 5.61 -14.41
N ALA A 165 -3.94 5.76 -15.68
CA ALA A 165 -2.64 6.30 -16.05
C ALA A 165 -2.47 7.75 -15.61
N THR A 166 -3.50 8.58 -15.75
CA THR A 166 -3.48 9.98 -15.30
C THR A 166 -3.43 10.06 -13.78
N GLY A 167 -4.26 9.29 -13.06
CA GLY A 167 -4.29 9.29 -11.60
C GLY A 167 -2.95 8.87 -11.01
N PHE A 168 -2.37 7.78 -11.47
CA PHE A 168 -1.07 7.31 -11.01
C PHE A 168 0.07 8.20 -11.50
N GLY A 169 0.15 8.46 -12.80
CA GLY A 169 1.24 9.21 -13.40
C GLY A 169 1.35 10.63 -12.86
N LEU A 170 0.22 11.32 -12.66
CA LEU A 170 0.23 12.66 -12.09
C LEU A 170 0.61 12.64 -10.60
N THR A 171 0.23 11.62 -9.85
CA THR A 171 0.70 11.44 -8.47
C THR A 171 2.23 11.33 -8.44
N VAL A 172 2.82 10.51 -9.32
CA VAL A 172 4.28 10.38 -9.42
C VAL A 172 4.94 11.71 -9.83
N VAL A 173 4.40 12.38 -10.83
CA VAL A 173 4.98 13.66 -11.30
C VAL A 173 4.94 14.72 -10.19
N LEU A 174 3.81 14.87 -9.49
CA LEU A 174 3.68 15.86 -8.43
C LEU A 174 4.57 15.53 -7.23
N SER A 175 4.74 14.26 -6.88
CA SER A 175 5.63 13.86 -5.78
C SER A 175 7.12 14.09 -6.07
N LEU A 176 7.51 14.24 -7.33
CA LEU A 176 8.89 14.54 -7.74
C LEU A 176 9.19 16.05 -7.82
N LEU A 177 8.17 16.90 -7.71
CA LEU A 177 8.34 18.35 -7.80
C LEU A 177 8.64 18.95 -6.40
N PRO A 178 9.81 19.55 -6.20
CA PRO A 178 10.23 20.06 -4.88
C PRO A 178 9.42 21.27 -4.40
N SER A 179 8.59 21.86 -5.26
CA SER A 179 7.72 23.02 -5.01
C SER A 179 6.25 22.72 -5.26
N ALA A 180 5.83 21.48 -5.08
CA ALA A 180 4.43 21.12 -5.25
C ALA A 180 3.53 21.99 -4.36
N PRO A 181 2.31 22.31 -4.82
CA PRO A 181 1.44 23.31 -4.18
C PRO A 181 0.87 22.87 -2.82
N GLY A 182 1.50 21.92 -2.16
CA GLY A 182 1.16 21.41 -0.84
C GLY A 182 0.34 20.11 -0.90
N ASP A 183 0.38 19.37 0.19
CA ASP A 183 -0.18 18.02 0.34
C ASP A 183 -1.61 17.85 -0.18
N ALA A 184 -2.48 18.84 0.01
CA ALA A 184 -3.87 18.76 -0.43
C ALA A 184 -4.01 18.76 -1.96
N ALA A 185 -3.22 19.60 -2.65
CA ALA A 185 -3.27 19.68 -4.11
C ALA A 185 -2.65 18.43 -4.76
N GLU A 186 -1.56 17.90 -4.20
CA GLU A 186 -0.95 16.65 -4.65
C GLU A 186 -1.90 15.45 -4.54
N ARG A 187 -2.78 15.48 -3.56
CA ARG A 187 -3.77 14.41 -3.34
C ARG A 187 -5.02 14.57 -4.18
N LEU A 188 -5.52 15.80 -4.30
CA LEU A 188 -6.81 16.08 -4.91
C LEU A 188 -6.75 16.23 -6.44
N ILE A 189 -5.68 16.83 -6.98
CA ILE A 189 -5.59 17.09 -8.43
C ILE A 189 -5.57 15.78 -9.25
N PRO A 190 -4.70 14.79 -8.94
CA PRO A 190 -4.70 13.53 -9.68
C PRO A 190 -6.04 12.80 -9.59
N PHE A 191 -6.64 12.80 -8.39
CA PHE A 191 -7.95 12.18 -8.18
C PHE A 191 -9.06 12.84 -8.99
N ALA A 192 -9.13 14.17 -8.97
CA ALA A 192 -10.16 14.92 -9.68
C ALA A 192 -10.05 14.77 -11.21
N LEU A 193 -8.83 14.82 -11.74
CA LEU A 193 -8.61 14.61 -13.17
C LEU A 193 -8.92 13.19 -13.60
N ALA A 194 -8.49 12.18 -12.85
CA ALA A 194 -8.83 10.79 -13.12
C ALA A 194 -10.35 10.56 -13.06
N LEU A 195 -11.04 11.22 -12.09
CA LEU A 195 -12.50 11.17 -11.98
C LEU A 195 -13.20 11.80 -13.19
N ALA A 196 -12.72 12.95 -13.65
CA ALA A 196 -13.26 13.62 -14.83
C ALA A 196 -13.10 12.76 -16.08
N ILE A 197 -11.95 12.13 -16.29
CA ILE A 197 -11.70 11.22 -17.40
C ILE A 197 -12.62 9.99 -17.32
N ALA A 198 -12.72 9.35 -16.17
CA ALA A 198 -13.59 8.20 -15.97
C ALA A 198 -15.06 8.57 -16.21
N TRP A 199 -15.47 9.76 -15.75
CA TRP A 199 -16.83 10.27 -15.95
C TRP A 199 -17.16 10.53 -17.41
N ALA A 200 -16.22 11.12 -18.16
CA ALA A 200 -16.36 11.37 -19.60
C ALA A 200 -16.44 10.07 -20.43
N GLY A 201 -15.82 9.00 -19.93
CA GLY A 201 -15.82 7.68 -20.58
C GLY A 201 -17.12 6.89 -20.46
N ARG A 202 -18.16 7.41 -19.81
CA ARG A 202 -19.45 6.72 -19.70
C ARG A 202 -20.13 6.66 -21.08
N PRO A 203 -20.74 5.54 -21.45
CA PRO A 203 -21.63 5.51 -22.59
C PRO A 203 -22.78 6.47 -22.28
N GLY A 204 -23.06 7.43 -23.19
CA GLY A 204 -24.23 8.29 -23.07
C GLY A 204 -25.48 7.43 -22.87
N ARG A 205 -26.37 7.86 -21.97
CA ARG A 205 -27.72 7.30 -21.95
C ARG A 205 -28.36 7.67 -23.29
N ALA A 206 -28.47 6.67 -24.18
CA ALA A 206 -29.31 6.77 -25.36
C ALA A 206 -30.78 6.67 -24.94
#